data_d9af713dcda4b1a2be5b10ad7fba9862
#
_entry.id   d9af713dcda4b1a2be5b10ad7fba9862
#
_cell.length_a   1.000
_cell.length_b   1.000
_cell.length_c   1.000
_cell.angle_alpha   90.00
_cell.angle_beta   90.00
_cell.angle_gamma   90.00
#
_symmetry.space_group_name_H-M   'P 1'
#
loop_
_entity.id
_entity.type
_entity.pdbx_description
1 polymer ?
#
loop_
_entity_poly.entity_id
_entity_poly.type
_entity_poly.pdbx_seq_one_letter_code
_entity_poly.pdbx_strand_id
1 'polypeptide(L)'
;INLPELGKQPMTPNQIKEKLQPYLKQWSDTTVSFSSGRGPGGGTAIDVTILSDDDVAASKVSDEIIAILSEKVPELTDITSDIENGSPRYIMSINKEAAFDAGITVSNIANEIVTAISGRTATSFYQDGDEIDVLVTIQDKDLSSTSDITSLSINTANGKMTLDNFITIESGKAPQRIQRENGDRINHVRAKVSPGAKTTEIQQIVEKTLSENLVLPDSVKIQYQGEARDIENFGGAFIIVILLAVFLVFAVMAAQFESLVD
;
A
#
# COMPACT_ATOMS: atom_id res chain seq x y z
N ILE A 1 11.86 -12.88 14.02
CA ILE A 1 12.62 -12.99 15.31
C ILE A 1 11.55 -13.07 16.39
N ASN A 2 11.50 -14.19 17.13
CA ASN A 2 10.63 -14.30 18.32
C ASN A 2 11.41 -13.78 19.52
N LEU A 3 10.83 -12.79 20.21
CA LEU A 3 11.37 -12.27 21.44
C LEU A 3 10.74 -12.97 22.65
N PRO A 4 11.47 -13.16 23.77
CA PRO A 4 10.90 -13.65 25.01
C PRO A 4 9.79 -12.74 25.54
N GLU A 5 8.99 -13.23 26.49
CA GLU A 5 7.90 -12.44 27.13
C GLU A 5 8.40 -11.11 27.73
N LEU A 6 7.56 -10.09 27.69
CA LEU A 6 7.84 -8.80 28.32
C LEU A 6 8.19 -9.02 29.80
N GLY A 7 9.36 -8.52 30.21
CA GLY A 7 9.90 -8.69 31.58
C GLY A 7 11.03 -9.72 31.68
N LYS A 8 11.20 -10.62 30.72
CA LYS A 8 12.34 -11.53 30.60
C LYS A 8 13.34 -11.09 29.51
N GLN A 9 13.07 -9.96 28.84
CA GLN A 9 13.91 -9.45 27.76
C GLN A 9 15.04 -8.59 28.33
N PRO A 10 16.31 -8.84 27.92
CA PRO A 10 17.45 -8.02 28.34
C PRO A 10 17.43 -6.61 27.72
N MET A 11 16.63 -6.39 26.68
CA MET A 11 16.46 -5.12 25.96
C MET A 11 15.02 -4.96 25.52
N THR A 12 14.56 -3.70 25.48
CA THR A 12 13.25 -3.35 24.92
C THR A 12 13.24 -3.53 23.39
N PRO A 13 12.08 -3.77 22.76
CA PRO A 13 11.96 -3.85 21.30
C PRO A 13 12.55 -2.63 20.58
N ASN A 14 12.40 -1.43 21.14
CA ASN A 14 12.96 -0.19 20.59
C ASN A 14 14.49 -0.16 20.64
N GLN A 15 15.10 -0.61 21.73
CA GLN A 15 16.56 -0.72 21.84
C GLN A 15 17.14 -1.75 20.87
N ILE A 16 16.40 -2.84 20.61
CA ILE A 16 16.79 -3.84 19.60
C ILE A 16 16.72 -3.22 18.21
N LYS A 17 15.65 -2.47 17.91
CA LYS A 17 15.49 -1.76 16.63
C LYS A 17 16.65 -0.79 16.39
N GLU A 18 16.99 0.05 17.37
CA GLU A 18 18.11 1.00 17.27
C GLU A 18 19.46 0.31 17.01
N LYS A 19 19.70 -0.83 17.64
CA LYS A 19 20.93 -1.61 17.41
C LYS A 19 20.96 -2.28 16.03
N LEU A 20 19.83 -2.68 15.47
CA LEU A 20 19.75 -3.33 14.17
C LEU A 20 19.80 -2.32 13.00
N GLN A 21 19.33 -1.09 13.21
CA GLN A 21 19.24 -0.07 12.16
C GLN A 21 20.56 0.17 11.39
N PRO A 22 21.76 0.27 12.03
CA PRO A 22 23.02 0.47 11.30
C PRO A 22 23.37 -0.70 10.39
N TYR A 23 23.04 -1.94 10.78
CA TYR A 23 23.30 -3.13 9.98
C TYR A 23 22.35 -3.24 8.78
N LEU A 24 21.11 -2.78 8.94
CA LEU A 24 20.10 -2.85 7.90
C LEU A 24 20.31 -1.77 6.82
N LYS A 25 20.88 -0.62 7.18
CA LYS A 25 21.26 0.44 6.23
C LYS A 25 22.34 0.02 5.21
N GLN A 26 23.05 -1.08 5.46
CA GLN A 26 24.05 -1.61 4.52
C GLN A 26 23.42 -2.30 3.30
N TRP A 27 22.12 -2.62 3.36
CA TRP A 27 21.39 -3.28 2.28
C TRP A 27 20.57 -2.25 1.51
N SER A 28 21.21 -1.59 0.52
CA SER A 28 20.63 -0.49 -0.26
C SER A 28 19.42 -0.89 -1.10
N ASP A 29 19.32 -2.17 -1.46
CA ASP A 29 18.27 -2.67 -2.36
C ASP A 29 17.08 -3.30 -1.63
N THR A 30 17.02 -3.18 -0.30
CA THR A 30 15.98 -3.82 0.51
C THR A 30 15.39 -2.81 1.50
N THR A 31 14.08 -2.63 1.46
CA THR A 31 13.35 -1.86 2.46
C THR A 31 13.01 -2.76 3.65
N VAL A 32 13.64 -2.52 4.80
CA VAL A 32 13.34 -3.25 6.02
C VAL A 32 12.44 -2.40 6.91
N SER A 33 11.23 -2.84 7.14
CA SER A 33 10.28 -2.20 8.06
C SER A 33 10.11 -3.02 9.34
N PHE A 34 10.03 -2.33 10.47
CA PHE A 34 9.67 -2.95 11.74
C PHE A 34 8.17 -2.77 11.98
N SER A 35 7.43 -3.86 12.01
CA SER A 35 6.03 -3.86 12.41
C SER A 35 5.95 -4.13 13.91
N SER A 36 5.42 -3.21 14.69
CA SER A 36 4.95 -3.49 16.04
C SER A 36 3.55 -4.05 15.93
N GLY A 37 3.30 -5.22 16.55
CA GLY A 37 1.96 -5.80 16.62
C GLY A 37 0.95 -4.82 17.22
N ARG A 38 -0.33 -5.06 16.95
CA ARG A 38 -1.49 -4.27 17.41
C ARG A 38 -1.56 -4.21 18.93
N GLY A 39 -0.76 -3.31 19.54
CA GLY A 39 -0.88 -2.92 20.94
C GLY A 39 -1.36 -1.48 21.01
N PRO A 40 -1.84 -0.98 22.19
CA PRO A 40 -2.07 0.44 22.39
C PRO A 40 -0.74 1.19 22.14
N GLY A 41 -0.68 2.01 21.07
CA GLY A 41 0.53 2.72 20.62
C GLY A 41 1.27 2.08 19.43
N GLY A 42 0.77 1.02 18.80
CA GLY A 42 1.36 0.38 17.60
C GLY A 42 0.72 0.82 16.28
N GLY A 43 -0.09 1.85 16.27
CA GLY A 43 -0.69 2.45 15.08
C GLY A 43 0.31 3.25 14.25
N THR A 44 -0.09 3.60 13.05
CA THR A 44 0.62 4.59 12.22
C THR A 44 0.43 5.96 12.86
N ALA A 45 1.53 6.59 13.29
CA ALA A 45 1.46 7.84 14.02
C ALA A 45 0.88 8.97 13.16
N ILE A 46 1.33 9.04 11.90
CA ILE A 46 0.88 10.00 10.88
C ILE A 46 0.39 9.21 9.67
N ASP A 47 -0.80 9.51 9.21
CA ASP A 47 -1.40 8.93 8.01
C ASP A 47 -2.04 10.05 7.18
N VAL A 48 -1.52 10.25 5.97
CA VAL A 48 -2.09 11.18 4.99
C VAL A 48 -2.78 10.34 3.93
N THR A 49 -4.10 10.41 3.89
CA THR A 49 -4.94 9.72 2.93
C THR A 49 -5.14 10.57 1.70
N ILE A 50 -4.80 10.04 0.54
CA ILE A 50 -4.98 10.66 -0.78
C ILE A 50 -6.23 10.05 -1.41
N LEU A 51 -7.21 10.87 -1.74
CA LEU A 51 -8.45 10.48 -2.41
C LEU A 51 -8.36 10.90 -3.87
N SER A 52 -8.35 9.94 -4.78
CA SER A 52 -8.37 10.20 -6.22
C SER A 52 -8.69 8.92 -7.00
N ASP A 53 -9.49 9.04 -8.04
CA ASP A 53 -9.69 7.98 -9.04
C ASP A 53 -8.61 8.01 -10.14
N ASP A 54 -7.80 9.08 -10.21
CA ASP A 54 -6.66 9.21 -11.13
C ASP A 54 -5.38 8.69 -10.47
N ASP A 55 -4.96 7.48 -10.86
CA ASP A 55 -3.76 6.81 -10.34
C ASP A 55 -2.47 7.59 -10.62
N VAL A 56 -2.39 8.28 -11.76
CA VAL A 56 -1.19 9.02 -12.15
C VAL A 56 -1.06 10.27 -11.30
N ALA A 57 -2.18 11.00 -11.09
CA ALA A 57 -2.20 12.17 -10.23
C ALA A 57 -1.94 11.78 -8.76
N ALA A 58 -2.56 10.70 -8.28
CA ALA A 58 -2.35 10.18 -6.92
C ALA A 58 -0.89 9.79 -6.68
N SER A 59 -0.24 9.13 -7.64
CA SER A 59 1.17 8.74 -7.54
C SER A 59 2.08 9.96 -7.44
N LYS A 60 1.89 10.97 -8.29
CA LYS A 60 2.67 12.20 -8.24
C LYS A 60 2.54 12.94 -6.92
N VAL A 61 1.31 13.09 -6.44
CA VAL A 61 1.03 13.73 -5.14
C VAL A 61 1.64 12.94 -3.99
N SER A 62 1.59 11.61 -4.05
CA SER A 62 2.25 10.74 -3.06
C SER A 62 3.76 10.96 -3.01
N ASP A 63 4.42 11.01 -4.18
CA ASP A 63 5.87 11.24 -4.28
C ASP A 63 6.25 12.64 -3.77
N GLU A 64 5.44 13.66 -4.09
CA GLU A 64 5.63 15.03 -3.58
C GLU A 64 5.47 15.11 -2.06
N ILE A 65 4.45 14.45 -1.49
CA ILE A 65 4.27 14.37 -0.03
C ILE A 65 5.48 13.73 0.63
N ILE A 66 5.97 12.60 0.11
CA ILE A 66 7.15 11.93 0.65
C ILE A 66 8.37 12.84 0.61
N ALA A 67 8.61 13.52 -0.52
CA ALA A 67 9.72 14.44 -0.69
C ALA A 67 9.66 15.60 0.31
N ILE A 68 8.51 16.29 0.41
CA ILE A 68 8.30 17.42 1.32
C ILE A 68 8.48 16.99 2.78
N LEU A 69 7.88 15.88 3.18
CA LEU A 69 7.95 15.40 4.57
C LEU A 69 9.36 14.92 4.93
N SER A 70 10.06 14.25 4.02
CA SER A 70 11.44 13.79 4.25
C SER A 70 12.43 14.94 4.41
N GLU A 71 12.20 16.06 3.71
CA GLU A 71 13.08 17.23 3.75
C GLU A 71 12.77 18.16 4.94
N LYS A 72 11.48 18.40 5.19
CA LYS A 72 11.04 19.47 6.10
C LYS A 72 10.62 19.02 7.49
N VAL A 73 10.42 17.72 7.71
CA VAL A 73 9.99 17.17 9.00
C VAL A 73 10.94 16.04 9.44
N PRO A 74 12.12 16.37 9.95
CA PRO A 74 13.15 15.40 10.31
C PRO A 74 12.75 14.46 11.47
N GLU A 75 11.69 14.79 12.21
CA GLU A 75 11.13 13.96 13.28
C GLU A 75 10.34 12.76 12.73
N LEU A 76 10.06 12.72 11.43
CA LEU A 76 9.43 11.59 10.78
C LEU A 76 10.46 10.53 10.37
N THR A 77 10.07 9.29 10.53
CA THR A 77 10.85 8.12 10.12
C THR A 77 9.95 7.12 9.40
N ASP A 78 10.55 6.26 8.57
CA ASP A 78 9.84 5.19 7.85
C ASP A 78 8.63 5.76 7.06
N ILE A 79 8.85 6.84 6.29
CA ILE A 79 7.80 7.41 5.42
C ILE A 79 7.60 6.44 4.26
N THR A 80 6.39 5.94 4.10
CA THR A 80 6.04 4.93 3.09
C THR A 80 4.70 5.26 2.44
N SER A 81 4.55 4.88 1.18
CA SER A 81 3.30 4.99 0.44
C SER A 81 2.77 3.62 0.04
N ASP A 82 1.46 3.46 0.00
CA ASP A 82 0.83 2.26 -0.54
C ASP A 82 1.11 2.11 -2.04
N ILE A 83 1.36 3.22 -2.76
CA ILE A 83 1.73 3.24 -4.17
C ILE A 83 3.20 2.85 -4.35
N GLU A 84 4.09 3.40 -3.51
CA GLU A 84 5.53 3.12 -3.56
C GLU A 84 5.83 1.64 -3.31
N ASN A 85 5.10 1.03 -2.38
CA ASN A 85 5.21 -0.40 -2.06
C ASN A 85 4.43 -1.29 -3.04
N GLY A 86 3.90 -0.73 -4.13
CA GLY A 86 3.20 -1.49 -5.16
C GLY A 86 4.08 -2.55 -5.79
N SER A 87 3.50 -3.71 -6.07
CA SER A 87 4.18 -4.76 -6.83
C SER A 87 4.50 -4.29 -8.25
N PRO A 88 5.67 -4.64 -8.80
CA PRO A 88 5.94 -4.36 -10.21
C PRO A 88 4.84 -4.98 -11.07
N ARG A 89 4.34 -4.22 -12.01
CA ARG A 89 3.29 -4.62 -12.94
C ARG A 89 3.73 -4.33 -14.36
N TYR A 90 3.50 -5.29 -15.24
CA TYR A 90 3.62 -5.10 -16.67
C TYR A 90 2.22 -4.98 -17.29
N ILE A 91 1.99 -3.89 -18.01
CA ILE A 91 0.77 -3.67 -18.78
C ILE A 91 1.09 -4.00 -20.23
N MET A 92 0.39 -4.97 -20.77
CA MET A 92 0.52 -5.35 -22.19
C MET A 92 -0.65 -4.76 -22.97
N SER A 93 -0.35 -3.87 -23.89
CA SER A 93 -1.31 -3.29 -24.83
C SER A 93 -1.20 -3.98 -26.16
N ILE A 94 -2.32 -4.46 -26.71
CA ILE A 94 -2.36 -5.16 -28.00
C ILE A 94 -2.81 -4.19 -29.08
N ASN A 95 -2.02 -4.09 -30.16
CA ASN A 95 -2.39 -3.35 -31.37
C ASN A 95 -3.41 -4.17 -32.17
N LYS A 96 -4.68 -3.77 -32.08
CA LYS A 96 -5.80 -4.48 -32.73
C LYS A 96 -5.76 -4.40 -34.21
N GLU A 97 -5.27 -3.29 -34.80
CA GLU A 97 -5.17 -3.10 -36.25
C GLU A 97 -4.11 -4.04 -36.83
N ALA A 98 -2.91 -4.07 -36.24
CA ALA A 98 -1.85 -4.97 -36.65
C ALA A 98 -2.26 -6.45 -36.54
N ALA A 99 -3.01 -6.82 -35.49
CA ALA A 99 -3.53 -8.17 -35.31
C ALA A 99 -4.53 -8.53 -36.44
N PHE A 100 -5.45 -7.60 -36.74
CA PHE A 100 -6.43 -7.79 -37.79
C PHE A 100 -5.77 -7.97 -39.19
N ASP A 101 -4.81 -7.13 -39.53
CA ASP A 101 -4.06 -7.17 -40.77
C ASP A 101 -3.27 -8.48 -40.94
N ALA A 102 -2.80 -9.04 -39.83
CA ALA A 102 -2.11 -10.33 -39.78
C ALA A 102 -3.08 -11.54 -39.78
N GLY A 103 -4.38 -11.30 -39.74
CA GLY A 103 -5.41 -12.33 -39.69
C GLY A 103 -5.46 -13.13 -38.40
N ILE A 104 -5.07 -12.50 -37.28
CA ILE A 104 -5.13 -13.11 -35.93
C ILE A 104 -6.04 -12.32 -35.03
N THR A 105 -6.60 -12.98 -34.01
CA THR A 105 -7.44 -12.32 -33.01
C THR A 105 -6.65 -11.92 -31.77
N VAL A 106 -7.13 -10.91 -31.05
CA VAL A 106 -6.59 -10.51 -29.76
C VAL A 106 -6.57 -11.70 -28.78
N SER A 107 -7.60 -12.56 -28.84
CA SER A 107 -7.66 -13.75 -27.97
C SER A 107 -6.55 -14.76 -28.31
N ASN A 108 -6.17 -14.92 -29.57
CA ASN A 108 -5.07 -15.82 -29.95
C ASN A 108 -3.74 -15.30 -29.36
N ILE A 109 -3.49 -13.99 -29.47
CA ILE A 109 -2.29 -13.36 -28.91
C ILE A 109 -2.28 -13.53 -27.39
N ALA A 110 -3.39 -13.24 -26.72
CA ALA A 110 -3.49 -13.37 -25.26
C ALA A 110 -3.28 -14.82 -24.80
N ASN A 111 -3.87 -15.80 -25.49
CA ASN A 111 -3.71 -17.21 -25.16
C ASN A 111 -2.27 -17.70 -25.34
N GLU A 112 -1.56 -17.21 -26.37
CA GLU A 112 -0.16 -17.56 -26.60
C GLU A 112 0.72 -17.03 -25.44
N ILE A 113 0.50 -15.77 -25.04
CA ILE A 113 1.21 -15.17 -23.93
C ILE A 113 0.94 -15.92 -22.61
N VAL A 114 -0.32 -16.23 -22.31
CA VAL A 114 -0.70 -16.99 -21.10
C VAL A 114 -0.08 -18.39 -21.14
N THR A 115 -0.10 -19.07 -22.27
CA THR A 115 0.51 -20.40 -22.42
C THR A 115 2.02 -20.33 -22.21
N ALA A 116 2.68 -19.29 -22.71
CA ALA A 116 4.11 -19.11 -22.53
C ALA A 116 4.50 -18.86 -21.07
N ILE A 117 3.75 -18.01 -20.36
CA ILE A 117 4.08 -17.59 -18.99
C ILE A 117 3.61 -18.62 -17.95
N SER A 118 2.35 -19.05 -18.04
CA SER A 118 1.70 -19.89 -17.02
C SER A 118 1.70 -21.36 -17.36
N GLY A 119 2.01 -21.70 -18.60
CA GLY A 119 1.85 -23.03 -19.13
C GLY A 119 0.38 -23.36 -19.45
N ARG A 120 0.18 -24.49 -20.12
CA ARG A 120 -1.13 -25.06 -20.44
C ARG A 120 -1.12 -26.56 -20.22
N THR A 121 -2.10 -27.08 -19.52
CA THR A 121 -2.34 -28.54 -19.46
C THR A 121 -2.76 -29.02 -20.86
N ALA A 122 -1.90 -29.81 -21.49
CA ALA A 122 -2.13 -30.32 -22.82
C ALA A 122 -2.99 -31.61 -22.82
N THR A 123 -2.74 -32.44 -21.81
CA THR A 123 -3.46 -33.70 -21.57
C THR A 123 -3.21 -34.17 -20.15
N SER A 124 -3.96 -35.16 -19.70
CA SER A 124 -3.65 -35.91 -18.47
C SER A 124 -3.55 -37.40 -18.81
N PHE A 125 -2.81 -38.15 -17.96
CA PHE A 125 -2.73 -39.59 -18.07
C PHE A 125 -2.87 -40.23 -16.68
N TYR A 126 -3.29 -41.49 -16.65
CA TYR A 126 -3.45 -42.21 -15.40
C TYR A 126 -2.23 -43.08 -15.11
N GLN A 127 -1.66 -42.96 -13.92
CA GLN A 127 -0.58 -43.80 -13.43
C GLN A 127 -0.88 -44.21 -11.98
N ASP A 128 -0.87 -45.51 -11.71
CA ASP A 128 -1.10 -46.10 -10.38
C ASP A 128 -2.44 -45.69 -9.71
N GLY A 129 -3.43 -45.29 -10.53
CA GLY A 129 -4.76 -44.85 -10.06
C GLY A 129 -4.91 -43.34 -9.87
N ASP A 130 -3.83 -42.57 -10.00
CA ASP A 130 -3.82 -41.12 -9.93
C ASP A 130 -3.81 -40.51 -11.34
N GLU A 131 -4.57 -39.40 -11.50
CA GLU A 131 -4.55 -38.58 -12.71
C GLU A 131 -3.42 -37.57 -12.66
N ILE A 132 -2.53 -37.62 -13.64
CA ILE A 132 -1.35 -36.77 -13.74
C ILE A 132 -1.50 -35.83 -14.93
N ASP A 133 -1.47 -34.52 -14.69
CA ASP A 133 -1.53 -33.51 -15.74
C ASP A 133 -0.18 -33.34 -16.44
N VAL A 134 -0.24 -33.23 -17.77
CA VAL A 134 0.91 -32.89 -18.61
C VAL A 134 0.86 -31.39 -18.89
N LEU A 135 1.68 -30.61 -18.19
CA LEU A 135 1.81 -29.19 -18.40
C LEU A 135 2.85 -28.87 -19.46
N VAL A 136 2.47 -28.12 -20.47
CA VAL A 136 3.39 -27.56 -21.47
C VAL A 136 3.63 -26.10 -21.18
N THR A 137 4.89 -25.75 -20.98
CA THR A 137 5.34 -24.38 -20.68
C THR A 137 6.71 -24.12 -21.33
N ILE A 138 7.09 -22.85 -21.44
CA ILE A 138 8.45 -22.47 -21.82
C ILE A 138 9.34 -22.58 -20.57
N GLN A 139 10.60 -22.93 -20.75
CA GLN A 139 11.54 -23.03 -19.62
C GLN A 139 11.77 -21.65 -19.00
N ASP A 140 11.77 -21.53 -17.67
CA ASP A 140 11.94 -20.27 -16.93
C ASP A 140 13.22 -19.51 -17.31
N LYS A 141 14.28 -20.22 -17.68
CA LYS A 141 15.53 -19.59 -18.14
C LYS A 141 15.38 -18.82 -19.48
N ASP A 142 14.36 -19.17 -20.27
CA ASP A 142 14.10 -18.60 -21.60
C ASP A 142 13.02 -17.48 -21.52
N LEU A 143 12.51 -17.16 -20.32
CA LEU A 143 11.56 -16.10 -19.99
C LEU A 143 12.03 -15.26 -18.80
N SER A 144 13.23 -14.72 -18.86
CA SER A 144 13.81 -13.94 -17.78
C SER A 144 13.58 -12.44 -17.91
N SER A 145 13.13 -11.97 -19.07
CA SER A 145 12.92 -10.54 -19.34
C SER A 145 11.66 -10.29 -20.20
N THR A 146 11.21 -9.04 -20.21
CA THR A 146 10.10 -8.63 -21.09
C THR A 146 10.41 -8.77 -22.57
N SER A 147 11.69 -8.66 -22.95
CA SER A 147 12.15 -8.86 -24.31
C SER A 147 11.99 -10.31 -24.76
N ASP A 148 12.09 -11.27 -23.86
CA ASP A 148 11.89 -12.68 -24.19
C ASP A 148 10.43 -12.94 -24.58
N ILE A 149 9.48 -12.29 -23.89
CA ILE A 149 8.05 -12.37 -24.21
C ILE A 149 7.77 -11.76 -25.58
N THR A 150 8.32 -10.58 -25.88
CA THR A 150 8.08 -9.92 -27.18
C THR A 150 8.72 -10.68 -28.35
N SER A 151 9.78 -11.44 -28.11
CA SER A 151 10.46 -12.26 -29.11
C SER A 151 9.74 -13.58 -29.46
N LEU A 152 8.73 -13.97 -28.66
CA LEU A 152 7.94 -15.17 -28.93
C LEU A 152 7.27 -15.10 -30.30
N SER A 153 7.24 -16.22 -31.00
CA SER A 153 6.68 -16.28 -32.33
C SER A 153 5.26 -16.85 -32.32
N ILE A 154 4.37 -16.19 -33.03
CA ILE A 154 2.97 -16.62 -33.23
C ILE A 154 2.71 -16.91 -34.70
N ASN A 155 1.90 -17.91 -34.97
CA ASN A 155 1.45 -18.23 -36.34
C ASN A 155 0.31 -17.30 -36.74
N THR A 156 0.48 -16.62 -37.88
CA THR A 156 -0.52 -15.71 -38.45
C THR A 156 -0.94 -16.21 -39.86
N ALA A 157 -1.96 -15.60 -40.44
CA ALA A 157 -2.34 -15.87 -41.80
C ALA A 157 -1.21 -15.57 -42.83
N ASN A 158 -0.34 -14.61 -42.47
CA ASN A 158 0.79 -14.15 -43.28
C ASN A 158 2.11 -14.88 -42.99
N GLY A 159 2.06 -15.96 -42.18
CA GLY A 159 3.23 -16.71 -41.76
C GLY A 159 3.59 -16.51 -40.28
N LYS A 160 4.80 -16.89 -39.90
CA LYS A 160 5.27 -16.81 -38.53
C LYS A 160 5.79 -15.39 -38.25
N MET A 161 5.23 -14.73 -37.24
CA MET A 161 5.60 -13.37 -36.81
C MET A 161 5.92 -13.35 -35.31
N THR A 162 6.70 -12.38 -34.86
CA THR A 162 7.03 -12.20 -33.47
C THR A 162 5.99 -11.33 -32.76
N LEU A 163 5.81 -11.50 -31.44
CA LEU A 163 4.80 -10.77 -30.67
C LEU A 163 5.07 -9.27 -30.57
N ASP A 164 6.32 -8.81 -30.74
CA ASP A 164 6.69 -7.40 -30.77
C ASP A 164 5.94 -6.58 -31.84
N ASN A 165 5.49 -7.24 -32.90
CA ASN A 165 4.66 -6.60 -33.94
C ASN A 165 3.24 -6.26 -33.45
N PHE A 166 2.79 -6.89 -32.39
CA PHE A 166 1.41 -6.83 -31.92
C PHE A 166 1.23 -6.26 -30.52
N ILE A 167 2.28 -6.29 -29.68
CA ILE A 167 2.19 -5.91 -28.29
C ILE A 167 3.20 -4.83 -27.92
N THR A 168 2.77 -3.96 -27.01
CA THR A 168 3.65 -3.02 -26.29
C THR A 168 3.59 -3.34 -24.80
N ILE A 169 4.75 -3.47 -24.15
CA ILE A 169 4.85 -3.75 -22.72
C ILE A 169 5.33 -2.49 -22.02
N GLU A 170 4.52 -1.99 -21.08
CA GLU A 170 4.85 -0.89 -20.20
C GLU A 170 5.08 -1.42 -18.79
N SER A 171 6.18 -1.00 -18.17
CA SER A 171 6.48 -1.32 -16.78
C SER A 171 5.93 -0.22 -15.87
N GLY A 172 5.26 -0.61 -14.81
CA GLY A 172 4.73 0.30 -13.82
C GLY A 172 4.66 -0.35 -12.45
N LYS A 173 4.29 0.43 -11.45
CA LYS A 173 3.93 -0.08 -10.11
C LYS A 173 2.42 -0.07 -9.98
N ALA A 174 1.86 -1.10 -9.37
CA ALA A 174 0.45 -1.13 -9.04
C ALA A 174 0.29 -1.27 -7.53
N PRO A 175 -0.66 -0.57 -6.92
CA PRO A 175 -0.96 -0.78 -5.52
C PRO A 175 -1.33 -2.26 -5.31
N GLN A 176 -0.79 -2.86 -4.26
CA GLN A 176 -1.09 -4.27 -3.92
C GLN A 176 -2.57 -4.46 -3.61
N ARG A 177 -3.23 -3.42 -3.15
CA ARG A 177 -4.65 -3.41 -2.80
C ARG A 177 -5.26 -2.08 -3.23
N ILE A 178 -6.38 -2.14 -3.92
CA ILE A 178 -7.22 -0.97 -4.17
C ILE A 178 -8.17 -0.84 -3.00
N GLN A 179 -8.00 0.22 -2.20
CA GLN A 179 -8.90 0.53 -1.10
C GLN A 179 -9.89 1.60 -1.55
N ARG A 180 -11.13 1.50 -1.06
CA ARG A 180 -12.17 2.50 -1.28
C ARG A 180 -12.82 2.87 0.05
N GLU A 181 -13.01 4.15 0.26
CA GLU A 181 -13.73 4.69 1.40
C GLU A 181 -14.83 5.62 0.87
N ASN A 182 -16.07 5.38 1.30
CA ASN A 182 -17.26 6.13 0.84
C ASN A 182 -17.43 6.19 -0.69
N GLY A 183 -16.89 5.20 -1.43
CA GLY A 183 -16.93 5.14 -2.89
C GLY A 183 -15.68 5.69 -3.58
N ASP A 184 -14.95 6.58 -2.94
CA ASP A 184 -13.72 7.17 -3.45
C ASP A 184 -12.54 6.21 -3.28
N ARG A 185 -11.63 6.19 -4.25
CA ARG A 185 -10.40 5.43 -4.16
C ARG A 185 -9.39 6.15 -3.28
N ILE A 186 -8.80 5.42 -2.35
CA ILE A 186 -7.86 5.96 -1.38
C ILE A 186 -6.48 5.30 -1.48
N ASN A 187 -5.45 6.10 -1.22
CA ASN A 187 -4.08 5.66 -1.03
C ASN A 187 -3.53 6.35 0.23
N HIS A 188 -2.59 5.72 0.91
CA HIS A 188 -2.03 6.25 2.14
C HIS A 188 -0.55 6.55 2.01
N VAL A 189 -0.14 7.70 2.54
CA VAL A 189 1.25 7.98 2.90
C VAL A 189 1.35 7.96 4.42
N ARG A 190 2.13 7.01 4.92
CA ARG A 190 2.27 6.74 6.34
C ARG A 190 3.68 7.04 6.81
N ALA A 191 3.77 7.61 8.01
CA ALA A 191 5.05 7.87 8.65
C ALA A 191 5.00 7.52 10.14
N LYS A 192 6.16 7.20 10.69
CA LYS A 192 6.35 7.05 12.13
C LYS A 192 6.98 8.31 12.71
N VAL A 193 6.64 8.60 13.95
CA VAL A 193 7.25 9.70 14.70
C VAL A 193 8.45 9.17 15.47
N SER A 194 9.54 9.92 15.46
CA SER A 194 10.76 9.60 16.21
C SER A 194 10.48 9.45 17.72
N PRO A 195 11.17 8.54 18.41
CA PRO A 195 11.00 8.36 19.85
C PRO A 195 11.23 9.67 20.62
N GLY A 196 10.27 10.03 21.48
CA GLY A 196 10.34 11.24 22.30
C GLY A 196 9.65 12.47 21.74
N ALA A 197 9.26 12.49 20.48
CA ALA A 197 8.43 13.54 19.91
C ALA A 197 6.93 13.24 20.15
N LYS A 198 6.14 14.30 20.36
CA LYS A 198 4.70 14.18 20.58
C LYS A 198 3.98 14.09 19.24
N THR A 199 3.25 13.01 19.03
CA THR A 199 2.54 12.73 17.77
C THR A 199 1.59 13.86 17.36
N THR A 200 0.89 14.48 18.33
CA THR A 200 -0.04 15.59 18.06
C THR A 200 0.66 16.87 17.58
N GLU A 201 1.84 17.18 18.13
CA GLU A 201 2.64 18.34 17.70
C GLU A 201 3.19 18.10 16.27
N ILE A 202 3.69 16.89 16.01
CA ILE A 202 4.20 16.53 14.68
C ILE A 202 3.07 16.50 13.64
N GLN A 203 1.88 16.04 14.00
CA GLN A 203 0.71 16.08 13.11
C GLN A 203 0.41 17.52 12.65
N GLN A 204 0.39 18.48 13.57
CA GLN A 204 0.16 19.89 13.24
C GLN A 204 1.26 20.46 12.34
N ILE A 205 2.52 20.08 12.58
CA ILE A 205 3.64 20.47 11.71
C ILE A 205 3.46 19.88 10.31
N VAL A 206 3.08 18.63 10.19
CA VAL A 206 2.81 17.96 8.90
C VAL A 206 1.68 18.66 8.15
N GLU A 207 0.54 18.90 8.80
CA GLU A 207 -0.61 19.59 8.19
C GLU A 207 -0.22 20.98 7.69
N LYS A 208 0.48 21.77 8.50
CA LYS A 208 0.97 23.09 8.11
C LYS A 208 1.96 23.01 6.96
N THR A 209 2.95 22.12 7.05
CA THR A 209 3.98 21.97 6.02
C THR A 209 3.40 21.57 4.68
N LEU A 210 2.45 20.62 4.66
CA LEU A 210 1.79 20.22 3.43
C LEU A 210 0.88 21.31 2.90
N SER A 211 0.13 22.04 3.73
CA SER A 211 -0.73 23.14 3.27
C SER A 211 0.05 24.30 2.65
N GLU A 212 1.29 24.54 3.07
CA GLU A 212 2.15 25.61 2.57
C GLU A 212 2.96 25.24 1.31
N ASN A 213 3.23 23.95 1.11
CA ASN A 213 4.20 23.50 0.10
C ASN A 213 3.65 22.54 -0.97
N LEU A 214 2.46 21.96 -0.75
CA LEU A 214 1.85 21.02 -1.67
C LEU A 214 0.77 21.71 -2.52
N VAL A 215 0.87 21.55 -3.83
CA VAL A 215 -0.16 22.02 -4.78
C VAL A 215 -0.98 20.83 -5.24
N LEU A 216 -2.24 20.79 -4.85
CA LEU A 216 -3.15 19.69 -5.21
C LEU A 216 -3.82 19.94 -6.55
N PRO A 217 -3.80 18.96 -7.49
CA PRO A 217 -4.69 18.98 -8.66
C PRO A 217 -6.16 18.88 -8.23
N ASP A 218 -7.08 19.40 -9.05
CA ASP A 218 -8.53 19.35 -8.76
C ASP A 218 -9.08 17.92 -8.60
N SER A 219 -8.42 16.93 -9.21
CA SER A 219 -8.78 15.50 -9.12
C SER A 219 -8.32 14.80 -7.85
N VAL A 220 -7.55 15.50 -6.98
CA VAL A 220 -6.95 14.90 -5.78
C VAL A 220 -7.36 15.65 -4.53
N LYS A 221 -7.79 14.93 -3.52
CA LYS A 221 -8.03 15.46 -2.17
C LYS A 221 -7.14 14.75 -1.18
N ILE A 222 -6.75 15.43 -0.12
CA ILE A 222 -6.04 14.81 1.00
C ILE A 222 -6.85 14.91 2.29
N GLN A 223 -6.72 13.90 3.13
CA GLN A 223 -7.29 13.86 4.47
C GLN A 223 -6.20 13.39 5.43
N TYR A 224 -6.22 13.94 6.62
CA TYR A 224 -5.30 13.54 7.66
C TYR A 224 -6.00 12.57 8.61
N GLN A 225 -5.38 11.41 8.79
CA GLN A 225 -5.82 10.35 9.69
C GLN A 225 -4.65 9.97 10.62
N GLY A 226 -4.88 9.01 11.50
CA GLY A 226 -3.86 8.48 12.39
C GLY A 226 -4.14 8.77 13.86
N GLU A 227 -3.24 8.29 14.71
CA GLU A 227 -3.41 8.27 16.17
C GLU A 227 -3.70 9.67 16.77
N ALA A 228 -3.10 10.73 16.21
CA ALA A 228 -3.31 12.10 16.69
C ALA A 228 -4.76 12.58 16.47
N ARG A 229 -5.34 12.29 15.34
CA ARG A 229 -6.76 12.63 15.03
C ARG A 229 -7.74 11.83 15.88
N ASP A 230 -7.42 10.57 16.11
CA ASP A 230 -8.24 9.72 16.97
C ASP A 230 -8.26 10.26 18.41
N ILE A 231 -7.10 10.67 18.95
CA ILE A 231 -6.99 11.28 20.28
C ILE A 231 -7.79 12.58 20.35
N GLU A 232 -7.72 13.44 19.35
CA GLU A 232 -8.45 14.71 19.30
C GLU A 232 -9.98 14.47 19.27
N ASN A 233 -10.44 13.54 18.45
CA ASN A 233 -11.85 13.15 18.34
C ASN A 233 -12.37 12.52 19.65
N PHE A 234 -11.60 11.62 20.26
CA PHE A 234 -11.95 11.00 21.54
C PHE A 234 -11.97 12.03 22.69
N GLY A 235 -11.05 13.01 22.68
CA GLY A 235 -10.97 14.05 23.70
C GLY A 235 -12.26 14.87 23.80
N GLY A 236 -12.82 15.27 22.67
CA GLY A 236 -14.10 15.99 22.60
C GLY A 236 -15.28 15.17 23.15
N ALA A 237 -15.39 13.92 22.72
CA ALA A 237 -16.44 13.00 23.20
C ALA A 237 -16.31 12.73 24.71
N PHE A 238 -15.08 12.60 25.21
CA PHE A 238 -14.82 12.32 26.62
C PHE A 238 -15.25 13.46 27.55
N ILE A 239 -15.07 14.72 27.16
CA ILE A 239 -15.55 15.90 27.89
C ILE A 239 -17.09 15.87 28.02
N ILE A 240 -17.80 15.54 26.94
CA ILE A 240 -19.27 15.43 26.96
C ILE A 240 -19.72 14.34 27.94
N VAL A 241 -19.05 13.19 27.93
CA VAL A 241 -19.36 12.08 28.85
C VAL A 241 -19.13 12.48 30.31
N ILE A 242 -18.03 13.21 30.62
CA ILE A 242 -17.76 13.70 31.97
C ILE A 242 -18.83 14.70 32.40
N LEU A 243 -19.21 15.67 31.56
CA LEU A 243 -20.26 16.63 31.86
C LEU A 243 -21.60 15.94 32.11
N LEU A 244 -21.94 14.92 31.30
CA LEU A 244 -23.15 14.13 31.49
C LEU A 244 -23.10 13.34 32.81
N ALA A 245 -21.96 12.74 33.15
CA ALA A 245 -21.80 12.01 34.42
C ALA A 245 -21.98 12.92 35.61
N VAL A 246 -21.34 14.12 35.61
CA VAL A 246 -21.49 15.13 36.68
C VAL A 246 -22.95 15.59 36.76
N PHE A 247 -23.61 15.83 35.63
CA PHE A 247 -25.01 16.22 35.59
C PHE A 247 -25.92 15.11 36.18
N LEU A 248 -25.69 13.85 35.83
CA LEU A 248 -26.47 12.71 36.38
C LEU A 248 -26.26 12.55 37.90
N VAL A 249 -25.01 12.68 38.37
CA VAL A 249 -24.75 12.63 39.81
C VAL A 249 -25.47 13.77 40.54
N PHE A 250 -25.43 14.99 39.96
CA PHE A 250 -26.17 16.12 40.51
C PHE A 250 -27.69 15.89 40.51
N ALA A 251 -28.23 15.40 39.40
CA ALA A 251 -29.66 15.08 39.27
C ALA A 251 -30.14 14.02 40.28
N VAL A 252 -29.33 12.95 40.50
CA VAL A 252 -29.61 11.94 41.48
C VAL A 252 -29.57 12.50 42.92
N MET A 253 -28.54 13.34 43.22
CA MET A 253 -28.46 13.99 44.55
C MET A 253 -29.64 14.95 44.78
N ALA A 254 -30.00 15.76 43.78
CA ALA A 254 -31.17 16.66 43.91
C ALA A 254 -32.47 15.90 44.09
N ALA A 255 -32.66 14.75 43.39
CA ALA A 255 -33.85 13.89 43.55
C ALA A 255 -33.87 13.17 44.94
N GLN A 256 -32.73 12.80 45.48
CA GLN A 256 -32.64 12.05 46.74
C GLN A 256 -32.77 12.95 47.97
N PHE A 257 -32.31 14.20 47.89
CA PHE A 257 -32.36 15.11 49.01
C PHE A 257 -33.53 16.12 49.00
N GLU A 258 -34.42 16.04 48.00
CA GLU A 258 -35.63 16.88 47.82
C GLU A 258 -35.35 18.42 47.91
N SER A 259 -34.09 18.84 47.90
CA SER A 259 -33.69 20.24 47.94
C SER A 259 -32.43 20.49 47.12
N LEU A 260 -32.48 21.56 46.31
CA LEU A 260 -31.36 22.05 45.52
C LEU A 260 -30.46 23.02 46.29
N VAL A 261 -30.83 23.43 47.50
CA VAL A 261 -30.20 24.56 48.25
C VAL A 261 -30.36 24.33 49.77
N ASP A 262 -29.96 23.21 50.31
CA ASP A 262 -29.70 23.08 51.75
C ASP A 262 -28.27 22.58 51.99
#